data_1cbfe718538ff726d31d7910918c2b8f
#
_entry.id   1cbfe718538ff726d31d7910918c2b8f
#
_cell.length_a   1.000
_cell.length_b   1.000
_cell.length_c   1.000
_cell.angle_alpha   90.00
_cell.angle_beta   90.00
_cell.angle_gamma   90.00
#
_symmetry.space_group_name_H-M   'P 1'
#
loop_
_entity.id
_entity.type
_entity.pdbx_description
1 polymer ?
#
loop_
_entity_poly.entity_id
_entity_poly.type
_entity_poly.pdbx_seq_one_letter_code
_entity_poly.pdbx_strand_id
1 'polypeptide(L)'
;LLHFLKYNDCDHLYLLGDIIDGWRLKKNWFWNPDFNTFIQKVLRKARSGTKVYYIPGNHDEVFSDYCGFSFANIKVRKNRIHTTANNKRLLLMHGHEFDGIVLNSKWLAKIGAVLYDYSVWFNNILNFCRRKLGLSYWSLSGYLKTRVKDAQRYIENFENACLERIKKNNCDGIVCGHIHHPQIKKIG
;
A
#
# COMPACT_ATOMS: atom_id res chain seq x y z
N LEU A 1 -15.01 5.70 -4.09
CA LEU A 1 -14.07 6.79 -4.38
C LEU A 1 -14.72 7.86 -5.26
N LEU A 2 -15.28 7.54 -6.44
CA LEU A 2 -15.87 8.50 -7.36
C LEU A 2 -17.01 9.33 -6.73
N HIS A 3 -17.86 8.68 -5.91
CA HIS A 3 -18.91 9.34 -5.13
C HIS A 3 -18.29 10.33 -4.12
N PHE A 4 -17.29 9.88 -3.36
CA PHE A 4 -16.58 10.73 -2.39
C PHE A 4 -16.02 12.01 -3.06
N LEU A 5 -15.29 11.85 -4.18
CA LEU A 5 -14.73 12.99 -4.93
C LEU A 5 -15.79 13.92 -5.50
N LYS A 6 -17.00 13.41 -5.77
CA LYS A 6 -18.11 14.24 -6.31
C LYS A 6 -18.72 15.14 -5.25
N TYR A 7 -18.90 14.63 -4.03
CA TYR A 7 -19.71 15.29 -2.99
C TYR A 7 -18.91 15.92 -1.86
N ASN A 8 -17.58 15.78 -1.89
CA ASN A 8 -16.73 16.39 -0.85
C ASN A 8 -15.75 17.37 -1.48
N ASP A 9 -15.83 18.64 -1.06
CA ASP A 9 -14.85 19.66 -1.39
C ASP A 9 -13.76 19.73 -0.32
N CYS A 10 -12.58 20.18 -0.72
CA CYS A 10 -11.41 20.27 0.16
C CYS A 10 -10.40 21.27 -0.37
N ASP A 11 -9.64 21.91 0.52
CA ASP A 11 -8.53 22.77 0.16
C ASP A 11 -7.31 21.98 -0.34
N HIS A 12 -7.12 20.78 0.22
CA HIS A 12 -6.02 19.91 -0.10
C HIS A 12 -6.50 18.49 -0.39
N LEU A 13 -6.08 17.94 -1.53
CA LEU A 13 -6.32 16.55 -1.92
C LEU A 13 -4.97 15.84 -2.06
N TYR A 14 -4.79 14.75 -1.34
CA TYR A 14 -3.59 13.92 -1.39
C TYR A 14 -3.91 12.55 -1.99
N LEU A 15 -3.23 12.21 -3.08
CA LEU A 15 -3.29 10.91 -3.74
C LEU A 15 -2.04 10.14 -3.30
N LEU A 16 -2.22 9.17 -2.39
CA LEU A 16 -1.11 8.49 -1.70
C LEU A 16 -0.70 7.18 -2.38
N GLY A 17 -0.39 7.25 -3.67
CA GLY A 17 0.16 6.16 -4.46
C GLY A 17 -0.82 5.07 -4.85
N ASP A 18 -0.36 4.19 -5.76
CA ASP A 18 -1.11 3.06 -6.30
C ASP A 18 -2.47 3.47 -6.89
N ILE A 19 -2.50 4.69 -7.46
CA ILE A 19 -3.70 5.25 -8.10
C ILE A 19 -3.91 4.60 -9.47
N ILE A 20 -2.81 4.34 -10.17
CA ILE A 20 -2.80 3.67 -11.46
C ILE A 20 -1.94 2.42 -11.33
N ASP A 21 -2.54 1.24 -11.56
CA ASP A 21 -1.80 -0.03 -11.52
C ASP A 21 -0.95 -0.21 -12.79
N GLY A 22 0.21 0.45 -12.81
CA GLY A 22 1.17 0.39 -13.91
C GLY A 22 1.73 -1.02 -14.15
N TRP A 23 1.77 -1.89 -13.14
CA TRP A 23 2.20 -3.27 -13.31
C TRP A 23 1.18 -4.06 -14.14
N ARG A 24 -0.11 -3.87 -13.85
CA ARG A 24 -1.19 -4.49 -14.61
C ARG A 24 -1.26 -3.96 -16.04
N LEU A 25 -1.07 -2.64 -16.22
CA LEU A 25 -1.04 -2.01 -17.54
C LEU A 25 0.10 -2.57 -18.40
N LYS A 26 1.30 -2.77 -17.83
CA LYS A 26 2.44 -3.38 -18.54
C LYS A 26 2.17 -4.82 -18.95
N LYS A 27 1.42 -5.58 -18.13
CA LYS A 27 1.15 -7.00 -18.40
C LYS A 27 0.06 -7.20 -19.45
N ASN A 28 -1.06 -6.47 -19.36
CA ASN A 28 -2.27 -6.71 -20.16
C ASN A 28 -3.00 -5.41 -20.51
N TRP A 29 -2.36 -4.36 -20.87
CA TRP A 29 -2.99 -3.07 -21.22
C TRP A 29 -4.51 -2.98 -20.90
N PHE A 30 -4.83 -2.95 -19.65
CA PHE A 30 -6.22 -2.85 -19.17
C PHE A 30 -6.46 -1.48 -18.56
N TRP A 31 -7.30 -0.69 -19.22
CA TRP A 31 -7.71 0.63 -18.74
C TRP A 31 -9.18 0.60 -18.38
N ASN A 32 -9.49 0.66 -17.08
CA ASN A 32 -10.88 0.72 -16.62
C ASN A 32 -11.48 2.10 -16.95
N PRO A 33 -12.69 2.17 -17.56
CA PRO A 33 -13.38 3.43 -17.83
C PRO A 33 -13.54 4.35 -16.60
N ASP A 34 -13.65 3.80 -15.42
CA ASP A 34 -13.71 4.57 -14.18
C ASP A 34 -12.45 5.41 -13.90
N PHE A 35 -11.29 5.02 -14.43
CA PHE A 35 -10.07 5.83 -14.35
C PHE A 35 -10.24 7.17 -15.07
N ASN A 36 -10.90 7.20 -16.23
CA ASN A 36 -11.20 8.45 -16.93
C ASN A 36 -12.02 9.39 -16.03
N THR A 37 -13.09 8.87 -15.43
CA THR A 37 -13.95 9.62 -14.52
C THR A 37 -13.18 10.13 -13.30
N PHE A 38 -12.31 9.28 -12.74
CA PHE A 38 -11.46 9.65 -11.61
C PHE A 38 -10.52 10.80 -11.98
N ILE A 39 -9.77 10.67 -13.07
CA ILE A 39 -8.81 11.69 -13.54
C ILE A 39 -9.53 13.01 -13.81
N GLN A 40 -10.67 12.98 -14.50
CA GLN A 40 -11.48 14.17 -14.77
C GLN A 40 -11.92 14.89 -13.49
N LYS A 41 -12.34 14.13 -12.46
CA LYS A 41 -12.73 14.69 -11.17
C LYS A 41 -11.55 15.35 -10.45
N VAL A 42 -10.39 14.72 -10.45
CA VAL A 42 -9.16 15.25 -9.84
C VAL A 42 -8.73 16.54 -10.56
N LEU A 43 -8.69 16.53 -11.90
CA LEU A 43 -8.35 17.70 -12.71
C LEU A 43 -9.34 18.85 -12.49
N ARG A 44 -10.64 18.54 -12.38
CA ARG A 44 -11.68 19.55 -12.09
C ARG A 44 -11.43 20.21 -10.73
N LYS A 45 -11.16 19.41 -9.67
CA LYS A 45 -10.85 19.95 -8.34
C LYS A 45 -9.58 20.82 -8.37
N ALA A 46 -8.53 20.38 -9.04
CA ALA A 46 -7.30 21.15 -9.20
C ALA A 46 -7.57 22.49 -9.91
N ARG A 47 -8.40 22.50 -10.94
CA ARG A 47 -8.81 23.72 -11.67
C ARG A 47 -9.67 24.64 -10.81
N SER A 48 -10.49 24.09 -9.90
CA SER A 48 -11.36 24.85 -8.98
C SER A 48 -10.61 25.37 -7.74
N GLY A 49 -9.28 25.23 -7.67
CA GLY A 49 -8.46 25.80 -6.59
C GLY A 49 -8.01 24.80 -5.52
N THR A 50 -8.48 23.55 -5.52
CA THR A 50 -7.96 22.51 -4.62
C THR A 50 -6.47 22.27 -4.90
N LYS A 51 -5.65 22.30 -3.86
CA LYS A 51 -4.22 21.96 -3.94
C LYS A 51 -4.06 20.45 -4.00
N VAL A 52 -3.82 19.92 -5.20
CA VAL A 52 -3.68 18.47 -5.39
C VAL A 52 -2.22 18.06 -5.34
N TYR A 53 -1.93 17.00 -4.56
CA TYR A 53 -0.62 16.39 -4.46
C TYR A 53 -0.72 14.91 -4.85
N TYR A 54 0.11 14.50 -5.79
CA TYR A 54 0.28 13.11 -6.18
C TYR A 54 1.58 12.59 -5.57
N ILE A 55 1.48 11.56 -4.75
CA ILE A 55 2.61 10.89 -4.11
C ILE A 55 2.66 9.48 -4.71
N PRO A 56 3.61 9.15 -5.61
CA PRO A 56 3.65 7.86 -6.27
C PRO A 56 3.84 6.70 -5.30
N GLY A 57 3.20 5.58 -5.60
CA GLY A 57 3.42 4.29 -4.94
C GLY A 57 4.30 3.36 -5.79
N ASN A 58 4.38 2.10 -5.39
CA ASN A 58 5.17 1.12 -6.13
C ASN A 58 4.48 0.60 -7.41
N HIS A 59 3.14 0.65 -7.50
CA HIS A 59 2.43 0.29 -8.74
C HIS A 59 2.49 1.39 -9.80
N ASP A 60 2.62 2.62 -9.40
CA ASP A 60 2.74 3.80 -10.27
C ASP A 60 4.09 4.51 -10.15
N GLU A 61 5.14 3.74 -9.85
CA GLU A 61 6.52 4.21 -9.63
C GLU A 61 7.08 5.05 -10.78
N VAL A 62 6.59 4.85 -12.01
CA VAL A 62 6.96 5.66 -13.19
C VAL A 62 6.78 7.16 -12.95
N PHE A 63 5.87 7.56 -12.09
CA PHE A 63 5.67 8.97 -11.72
C PHE A 63 6.70 9.48 -10.70
N SER A 64 7.53 8.62 -10.13
CA SER A 64 8.59 9.02 -9.20
C SER A 64 9.68 9.86 -9.86
N ASP A 65 9.93 9.63 -11.15
CA ASP A 65 10.87 10.43 -11.96
C ASP A 65 10.40 11.88 -12.15
N TYR A 66 9.10 12.13 -11.97
CA TYR A 66 8.48 13.45 -12.09
C TYR A 66 8.30 14.15 -10.72
N CYS A 67 8.89 13.62 -9.66
CA CYS A 67 8.85 14.29 -8.36
C CYS A 67 9.59 15.64 -8.42
N GLY A 68 8.93 16.69 -7.95
CA GLY A 68 9.39 18.06 -8.08
C GLY A 68 8.61 18.88 -9.09
N PHE A 69 8.05 18.25 -10.10
CA PHE A 69 7.25 18.89 -11.14
C PHE A 69 5.79 19.08 -10.73
N SER A 70 5.08 19.83 -11.55
CA SER A 70 3.63 19.97 -11.48
C SER A 70 3.04 19.98 -12.90
N PHE A 71 1.85 19.39 -13.04
CA PHE A 71 1.09 19.41 -14.29
C PHE A 71 -0.39 19.65 -13.96
N ALA A 72 -1.07 20.45 -14.77
CA ALA A 72 -2.49 20.78 -14.57
C ALA A 72 -2.87 21.11 -13.11
N ASN A 73 -2.00 21.86 -12.39
CA ASN A 73 -2.10 22.21 -10.97
C ASN A 73 -1.99 21.01 -9.99
N ILE A 74 -1.57 19.84 -10.45
CA ILE A 74 -1.25 18.68 -9.62
C ILE A 74 0.26 18.67 -9.38
N LYS A 75 0.67 18.64 -8.11
CA LYS A 75 2.09 18.62 -7.71
C LYS A 75 2.54 17.20 -7.40
N VAL A 76 3.53 16.69 -8.14
CA VAL A 76 4.11 15.37 -7.87
C VAL A 76 5.20 15.51 -6.80
N ARG A 77 5.11 14.73 -5.73
CA ARG A 77 6.04 14.77 -4.59
C ARG A 77 6.31 13.37 -4.05
N LYS A 78 7.51 13.10 -3.55
CA LYS A 78 7.84 11.84 -2.86
C LYS A 78 7.06 11.68 -1.55
N ASN A 79 6.89 12.78 -0.84
CA ASN A 79 6.13 12.89 0.39
C ASN A 79 5.69 14.34 0.59
N ARG A 80 4.83 14.58 1.57
CA ARG A 80 4.40 15.93 1.94
C ARG A 80 4.11 16.01 3.42
N ILE A 81 4.50 17.11 4.07
CA ILE A 81 4.01 17.43 5.41
C ILE A 81 2.77 18.33 5.26
N HIS A 82 1.67 17.88 5.86
CA HIS A 82 0.44 18.66 6.00
C HIS A 82 0.35 19.19 7.43
N THR A 83 0.12 20.49 7.57
CA THR A 83 -0.19 21.08 8.87
C THR A 83 -1.69 21.22 8.99
N THR A 84 -2.26 20.60 10.00
CA THR A 84 -3.70 20.63 10.28
C THR A 84 -4.10 21.95 10.91
N ALA A 85 -5.42 22.22 11.02
CA ALA A 85 -5.93 23.45 11.64
C ALA A 85 -5.51 23.64 13.11
N ASN A 86 -5.25 22.55 13.83
CA ASN A 86 -4.73 22.57 15.21
C ASN A 86 -3.19 22.47 15.28
N ASN A 87 -2.49 22.88 14.21
CA ASN A 87 -1.04 22.93 14.10
C ASN A 87 -0.32 21.57 14.21
N LYS A 88 -1.02 20.44 14.05
CA LYS A 88 -0.38 19.12 13.98
C LYS A 88 0.24 18.91 12.62
N ARG A 89 1.46 18.38 12.62
CA ARG A 89 2.23 18.07 11.41
C ARG A 89 2.09 16.60 11.06
N LEU A 90 1.44 16.31 9.94
CA LEU A 90 1.24 14.95 9.43
C LEU A 90 2.15 14.72 8.22
N LEU A 91 2.99 13.70 8.32
CA LEU A 91 3.77 13.24 7.17
C LEU A 91 2.88 12.36 6.28
N LEU A 92 2.80 12.71 5.00
CA LEU A 92 2.01 12.00 3.99
C LEU A 92 2.98 11.33 3.02
N MET A 93 2.89 10.02 2.87
CA MET A 93 3.73 9.22 1.96
C MET A 93 3.01 7.92 1.59
N HIS A 94 3.47 7.22 0.55
CA HIS A 94 2.81 5.97 0.19
C HIS A 94 3.14 4.84 1.18
N GLY A 95 4.40 4.67 1.55
CA GLY A 95 4.83 3.68 2.53
C GLY A 95 5.66 2.52 1.96
N HIS A 96 5.72 2.34 0.64
CA HIS A 96 6.55 1.29 0.00
C HIS A 96 8.05 1.47 0.28
N GLU A 97 8.49 2.67 0.64
CA GLU A 97 9.87 2.95 1.02
C GLU A 97 10.30 2.19 2.28
N PHE A 98 9.34 1.75 3.09
CA PHE A 98 9.62 0.92 4.26
C PHE A 98 9.85 -0.56 3.91
N ASP A 99 9.49 -0.97 2.70
CA ASP A 99 9.70 -2.35 2.25
C ASP A 99 11.15 -2.80 2.35
N GLY A 100 12.11 -1.93 2.04
CA GLY A 100 13.53 -2.22 2.19
C GLY A 100 13.94 -2.55 3.63
N ILE A 101 13.30 -1.92 4.61
CA ILE A 101 13.53 -2.13 6.04
C ILE A 101 12.82 -3.40 6.53
N VAL A 102 11.66 -3.69 5.92
CA VAL A 102 10.77 -4.82 6.28
C VAL A 102 11.05 -6.06 5.44
N LEU A 103 11.78 -5.92 4.34
CA LEU A 103 11.86 -6.84 3.18
C LEU A 103 12.78 -8.03 3.30
N ASN A 104 13.18 -8.44 4.47
CA ASN A 104 13.58 -9.86 4.56
C ASN A 104 12.39 -10.82 4.38
N SER A 105 11.15 -10.31 4.21
CA SER A 105 9.91 -11.10 4.17
C SER A 105 9.14 -11.12 2.83
N LYS A 106 9.36 -10.20 1.88
CA LYS A 106 8.60 -10.19 0.60
C LYS A 106 8.92 -11.37 -0.32
N TRP A 107 10.15 -11.84 -0.33
CA TRP A 107 10.52 -13.06 -1.06
C TRP A 107 9.73 -14.27 -0.53
N LEU A 108 9.60 -14.39 0.80
CA LEU A 108 8.78 -15.38 1.49
C LEU A 108 7.28 -15.24 1.18
N ALA A 109 6.76 -14.03 1.06
CA ALA A 109 5.35 -13.79 0.76
C ALA A 109 4.97 -14.16 -0.69
N LYS A 110 5.85 -13.90 -1.69
CA LYS A 110 5.64 -14.35 -3.07
C LYS A 110 5.66 -15.87 -3.20
N ILE A 111 6.62 -16.53 -2.56
CA ILE A 111 6.67 -18.00 -2.51
C ILE A 111 5.42 -18.54 -1.82
N GLY A 112 4.94 -17.86 -0.78
CA GLY A 112 3.76 -18.27 -0.06
C GLY A 112 2.45 -18.18 -0.80
N ALA A 113 2.26 -17.19 -1.66
CA ALA A 113 1.05 -17.07 -2.49
C ALA A 113 1.00 -18.18 -3.55
N VAL A 114 2.14 -18.48 -4.18
CA VAL A 114 2.24 -19.57 -5.17
C VAL A 114 2.10 -20.95 -4.50
N LEU A 115 2.68 -21.12 -3.31
CA LEU A 115 2.56 -22.37 -2.55
C LEU A 115 1.16 -22.60 -1.98
N TYR A 116 0.39 -21.54 -1.71
CA TYR A 116 -0.98 -21.68 -1.20
C TYR A 116 -1.91 -22.34 -2.23
N ASP A 117 -1.87 -21.91 -3.47
CA ASP A 117 -2.71 -22.46 -4.54
C ASP A 117 -2.39 -23.93 -4.83
N TYR A 118 -1.11 -24.32 -4.72
CA TYR A 118 -0.68 -25.71 -4.85
C TYR A 118 -0.80 -26.52 -3.54
N SER A 119 -0.86 -25.85 -2.38
CA SER A 119 -0.77 -26.55 -1.09
C SER A 119 -2.01 -27.37 -0.76
N VAL A 120 -3.20 -26.95 -1.20
CA VAL A 120 -4.45 -27.69 -0.92
C VAL A 120 -4.45 -29.00 -1.71
N TRP A 121 -4.11 -28.96 -2.99
CA TRP A 121 -4.03 -30.17 -3.81
C TRP A 121 -2.85 -31.06 -3.39
N PHE A 122 -1.70 -30.48 -3.18
CA PHE A 122 -0.49 -31.18 -2.72
C PHE A 122 -0.65 -31.78 -1.32
N ASN A 123 -1.35 -31.09 -0.41
CA ASN A 123 -1.59 -31.60 0.95
C ASN A 123 -2.41 -32.91 0.96
N ASN A 124 -3.38 -33.04 0.07
CA ASN A 124 -4.17 -34.26 -0.04
C ASN A 124 -3.32 -35.43 -0.59
N ILE A 125 -2.50 -35.20 -1.61
CA ILE A 125 -1.59 -36.20 -2.16
C ILE A 125 -0.50 -36.55 -1.16
N LEU A 126 0.12 -35.54 -0.54
CA LEU A 126 1.18 -35.73 0.45
C LEU A 126 0.70 -36.56 1.65
N ASN A 127 -0.47 -36.23 2.19
CA ASN A 127 -1.03 -36.99 3.32
C ASN A 127 -1.51 -38.40 2.92
N PHE A 128 -1.91 -38.61 1.69
CA PHE A 128 -2.16 -39.95 1.17
C PHE A 128 -0.87 -40.80 1.10
N CYS A 129 0.22 -40.22 0.55
CA CYS A 129 1.52 -40.88 0.49
C CYS A 129 2.09 -41.10 1.90
N ARG A 130 2.01 -40.11 2.79
CA ARG A 130 2.47 -40.18 4.18
C ARG A 130 1.77 -41.31 4.96
N ARG A 131 0.45 -41.48 4.78
CA ARG A 131 -0.30 -42.58 5.40
C ARG A 131 0.17 -43.96 4.91
N LYS A 132 0.48 -44.09 3.60
CA LYS A 132 1.04 -45.35 3.07
C LYS A 132 2.43 -45.66 3.60
N LEU A 133 3.20 -44.64 3.99
CA LEU A 133 4.55 -44.75 4.54
C LEU A 133 4.57 -44.78 6.08
N GLY A 134 3.41 -44.84 6.76
CA GLY A 134 3.31 -44.83 8.21
C GLY A 134 3.70 -43.51 8.88
N LEU A 135 3.79 -42.41 8.13
CA LEU A 135 4.18 -41.10 8.66
C LEU A 135 2.96 -40.33 9.19
N SER A 136 3.19 -39.53 10.25
CA SER A 136 2.18 -38.69 10.88
C SER A 136 1.58 -37.63 9.92
N TYR A 137 0.32 -37.23 10.19
CA TYR A 137 -0.39 -36.22 9.43
C TYR A 137 0.32 -34.84 9.51
N TRP A 138 0.46 -34.16 8.38
CA TRP A 138 0.95 -32.79 8.32
C TRP A 138 -0.22 -31.80 8.36
N SER A 139 -0.18 -30.84 9.27
CA SER A 139 -1.30 -29.92 9.53
C SER A 139 -1.19 -28.62 8.76
N LEU A 140 -2.10 -28.39 7.82
CA LEU A 140 -2.29 -27.09 7.14
C LEU A 140 -2.55 -25.97 8.15
N SER A 141 -3.24 -26.27 9.27
CA SER A 141 -3.52 -25.28 10.31
C SER A 141 -2.28 -24.77 11.04
N GLY A 142 -1.27 -25.63 11.21
CA GLY A 142 0.04 -25.23 11.76
C GLY A 142 0.76 -24.24 10.84
N TYR A 143 0.71 -24.49 9.54
CA TYR A 143 1.27 -23.62 8.52
C TYR A 143 0.54 -22.24 8.48
N LEU A 144 -0.79 -22.21 8.52
CA LEU A 144 -1.58 -20.98 8.56
C LEU A 144 -1.30 -20.14 9.81
N LYS A 145 -1.10 -20.78 10.99
CA LYS A 145 -0.71 -20.07 12.21
C LYS A 145 0.64 -19.34 12.06
N THR A 146 1.61 -19.95 11.39
CA THR A 146 2.90 -19.31 11.11
C THR A 146 2.73 -18.09 10.20
N ARG A 147 1.86 -18.19 9.19
CA ARG A 147 1.57 -17.07 8.27
C ARG A 147 0.91 -15.87 8.96
N VAL A 148 -0.01 -16.11 9.89
CA VAL A 148 -0.63 -15.03 10.68
C VAL A 148 0.44 -14.31 11.51
N LYS A 149 1.37 -15.05 12.13
CA LYS A 149 2.49 -14.45 12.89
C LYS A 149 3.42 -13.63 12.00
N ASP A 150 3.72 -14.10 10.78
CA ASP A 150 4.57 -13.36 9.83
C ASP A 150 3.90 -12.06 9.37
N ALA A 151 2.58 -12.09 9.12
CA ALA A 151 1.81 -10.89 8.78
C ALA A 151 1.77 -9.89 9.95
N GLN A 152 1.58 -10.36 11.18
CA GLN A 152 1.62 -9.50 12.36
C GLN A 152 3.00 -8.85 12.54
N ARG A 153 4.09 -9.63 12.41
CA ARG A 153 5.46 -9.10 12.47
C ARG A 153 5.73 -8.08 11.37
N TYR A 154 5.19 -8.29 10.16
CA TYR A 154 5.29 -7.33 9.08
C TYR A 154 4.64 -6.00 9.46
N ILE A 155 3.42 -6.02 10.01
CA ILE A 155 2.69 -4.83 10.44
C ILE A 155 3.47 -4.11 11.56
N GLU A 156 3.97 -4.83 12.56
CA GLU A 156 4.77 -4.27 13.66
C GLU A 156 6.04 -3.59 13.15
N ASN A 157 6.77 -4.22 12.24
CA ASN A 157 7.97 -3.64 11.64
C ASN A 157 7.66 -2.39 10.82
N PHE A 158 6.53 -2.41 10.09
CA PHE A 158 6.06 -1.24 9.35
C PHE A 158 5.71 -0.08 10.28
N GLU A 159 5.00 -0.36 11.38
CA GLU A 159 4.67 0.64 12.40
C GLU A 159 5.93 1.25 13.03
N ASN A 160 6.93 0.44 13.36
CA ASN A 160 8.21 0.91 13.89
C ASN A 160 8.94 1.81 12.89
N ALA A 161 8.97 1.44 11.61
CA ALA A 161 9.55 2.27 10.55
C ALA A 161 8.79 3.61 10.38
N CYS A 162 7.46 3.60 10.53
CA CYS A 162 6.65 4.81 10.57
C CYS A 162 7.04 5.72 11.74
N LEU A 163 7.21 5.17 12.95
CA LEU A 163 7.62 5.94 14.13
C LEU A 163 8.99 6.59 13.95
N GLU A 164 9.97 5.87 13.44
CA GLU A 164 11.28 6.42 13.14
C GLU A 164 11.20 7.55 12.12
N ARG A 165 10.36 7.39 11.09
CA ARG A 165 10.17 8.40 10.05
C ARG A 165 9.47 9.65 10.60
N ILE A 166 8.49 9.51 11.49
CA ILE A 166 7.82 10.62 12.20
C ILE A 166 8.86 11.42 12.99
N LYS A 167 9.67 10.75 13.81
CA LYS A 167 10.74 11.37 14.62
C LYS A 167 11.75 12.12 13.75
N LYS A 168 12.24 11.48 12.67
CA LYS A 168 13.23 12.07 11.75
C LYS A 168 12.70 13.33 11.06
N ASN A 169 11.40 13.44 10.80
CA ASN A 169 10.79 14.59 10.14
C ASN A 169 10.18 15.61 11.12
N ASN A 170 10.31 15.39 12.42
CA ASN A 170 9.72 16.22 13.46
C ASN A 170 8.21 16.43 13.20
N CYS A 171 7.47 15.32 13.00
CA CYS A 171 6.04 15.29 12.75
C CYS A 171 5.29 14.68 13.95
N ASP A 172 3.99 15.02 14.07
CA ASP A 172 3.11 14.48 15.11
C ASP A 172 2.43 13.17 14.68
N GLY A 173 2.46 12.86 13.38
CA GLY A 173 1.84 11.65 12.85
C GLY A 173 2.20 11.40 11.40
N ILE A 174 1.75 10.26 10.88
CA ILE A 174 1.93 9.82 9.51
C ILE A 174 0.62 9.30 8.92
N VAL A 175 0.40 9.57 7.64
CA VAL A 175 -0.66 8.92 6.86
C VAL A 175 0.00 8.21 5.68
N CYS A 176 -0.20 6.91 5.59
CA CYS A 176 0.34 6.09 4.51
C CYS A 176 -0.66 5.02 4.07
N GLY A 177 -0.42 4.45 2.90
CA GLY A 177 -1.15 3.33 2.31
C GLY A 177 -0.33 2.05 2.34
N HIS A 178 -0.23 1.39 1.18
CA HIS A 178 0.67 0.27 0.85
C HIS A 178 0.36 -1.07 1.51
N ILE A 179 0.21 -1.14 2.83
CA ILE A 179 0.03 -2.42 3.55
C ILE A 179 -1.38 -3.00 3.47
N HIS A 180 -2.34 -2.29 2.84
CA HIS A 180 -3.75 -2.70 2.70
C HIS A 180 -4.42 -3.09 4.03
N HIS A 181 -3.97 -2.46 5.12
CA HIS A 181 -4.52 -2.66 6.46
C HIS A 181 -5.03 -1.31 7.01
N PRO A 182 -6.33 -0.99 6.80
CA PRO A 182 -6.86 0.29 7.22
C PRO A 182 -6.99 0.35 8.73
N GLN A 183 -6.30 1.31 9.35
CA GLN A 183 -6.41 1.57 10.77
C GLN A 183 -6.10 3.03 11.11
N ILE A 184 -6.64 3.49 12.22
CA ILE A 184 -6.25 4.74 12.89
C ILE A 184 -5.73 4.34 14.26
N LYS A 185 -4.47 4.60 14.54
CA LYS A 185 -3.80 4.16 15.76
C LYS A 185 -3.00 5.30 16.36
N LYS A 186 -3.14 5.49 17.66
CA LYS A 186 -2.23 6.33 18.44
C LYS A 186 -1.07 5.45 18.90
N ILE A 187 0.16 5.83 18.58
CA ILE A 187 1.37 5.10 18.91
C ILE A 187 2.28 6.01 19.74
N GLY A 188 2.51 5.65 21.00
CA GLY A 188 3.36 6.39 21.92
C GLY A 188 2.65 7.52 22.62
#